data_e3ab121e1a5bbbfaaf640ddd7a34c517
#
_entry.id   e3ab121e1a5bbbfaaf640ddd7a34c517
#
_cell.length_a   1.000
_cell.length_b   1.000
_cell.length_c   1.000
_cell.angle_alpha   90.00
_cell.angle_beta   90.00
_cell.angle_gamma   90.00
#
_symmetry.space_group_name_H-M   'P 1'
#
loop_
_entity.id
_entity.type
_entity.pdbx_description
1 polymer ?
#
loop_
_entity_poly.entity_id
_entity_poly.type
_entity_poly.pdbx_seq_one_letter_code
_entity_poly.pdbx_strand_id
1 'polypeptide(L)'
;MKRIASVILWSLMFCTLWAQNVSDHFYAVILSGGRSRLMNHERYWNDCAFLYRTLRHDCHLPQQHIILLMSDGDDPAPDMLRSGAMGFASSPTDLDGDGLPDLHLAATRQNLMQTMTQLCNVLSTSDHLFIYVVDHADTNETGEACLWLWNNEQLQPDELAAMLSPLQVSSTAIVLGHCHAGAFVPWLQGEGRIVVTACAADELSWACPDRPYDEFVYHWTCAIAQHDEEGNPVFSDQNVDGYISMREAFDYACVHDRRPETPGITAQPQRLAERWSFSGLTDVIEKMTVSTALPTAYDLQGRRLYSHKQGLYIEGGQLKLKKR
;
A
#
# COMPACT_ATOMS: atom_id res chain seq x y z
N MET A 1 -34.32 21.86 -65.55
CA MET A 1 -33.23 21.02 -65.07
C MET A 1 -32.89 21.47 -63.67
N LYS A 2 -33.43 20.79 -62.66
CA LYS A 2 -33.16 21.08 -61.23
C LYS A 2 -32.14 20.05 -60.75
N ARG A 3 -30.97 20.52 -60.30
CA ARG A 3 -29.93 19.68 -59.68
C ARG A 3 -30.27 19.51 -58.20
N ILE A 4 -30.49 18.27 -57.75
CA ILE A 4 -30.66 17.87 -56.37
C ILE A 4 -29.26 17.62 -55.81
N ALA A 5 -28.86 18.44 -54.84
CA ALA A 5 -27.63 18.23 -54.09
C ALA A 5 -27.96 17.32 -52.89
N SER A 6 -27.44 16.09 -52.91
CA SER A 6 -27.49 15.17 -51.76
C SER A 6 -26.43 15.57 -50.74
N VAL A 7 -26.89 16.04 -49.58
CA VAL A 7 -26.03 16.26 -48.40
C VAL A 7 -25.92 14.94 -47.66
N ILE A 8 -24.77 14.32 -47.72
CA ILE A 8 -24.45 13.15 -46.90
C ILE A 8 -24.02 13.67 -45.54
N LEU A 9 -24.89 13.47 -44.54
CA LEU A 9 -24.61 13.76 -43.14
C LEU A 9 -23.77 12.60 -42.57
N TRP A 10 -22.48 12.79 -42.42
CA TRP A 10 -21.60 11.86 -41.66
C TRP A 10 -21.83 12.13 -40.17
N SER A 11 -22.62 11.28 -39.51
CA SER A 11 -22.70 11.22 -38.07
C SER A 11 -21.40 10.58 -37.55
N LEU A 12 -20.45 11.41 -37.11
CA LEU A 12 -19.32 10.98 -36.30
C LEU A 12 -19.86 10.55 -34.94
N MET A 13 -20.05 9.26 -34.81
CA MET A 13 -20.31 8.62 -33.52
C MET A 13 -18.99 8.66 -32.73
N PHE A 14 -18.83 9.69 -31.90
CA PHE A 14 -17.78 9.72 -30.88
C PHE A 14 -18.08 8.62 -29.86
N CYS A 15 -17.55 7.43 -30.05
CA CYS A 15 -17.33 6.49 -28.95
C CYS A 15 -16.29 7.14 -28.02
N THR A 16 -16.74 7.83 -27.00
CA THR A 16 -15.89 8.10 -25.85
C THR A 16 -15.58 6.76 -25.20
N LEU A 17 -14.48 6.16 -25.57
CA LEU A 17 -13.82 5.14 -24.74
C LEU A 17 -13.48 5.85 -23.43
N TRP A 18 -14.28 5.64 -22.41
CA TRP A 18 -13.88 5.93 -21.04
C TRP A 18 -12.74 4.97 -20.77
N ALA A 19 -11.50 5.44 -20.81
CA ALA A 19 -10.39 4.69 -20.24
C ALA A 19 -10.76 4.52 -18.75
N GLN A 20 -11.10 3.29 -18.35
CA GLN A 20 -11.26 2.96 -16.94
C GLN A 20 -9.91 3.28 -16.25
N ASN A 21 -9.97 4.14 -15.24
CA ASN A 21 -8.80 4.44 -14.46
C ASN A 21 -8.39 3.14 -13.76
N VAL A 22 -7.11 2.81 -13.75
CA VAL A 22 -6.62 1.59 -13.10
C VAL A 22 -7.02 1.57 -11.62
N SER A 23 -7.07 2.73 -10.97
CA SER A 23 -7.54 2.91 -9.60
C SER A 23 -8.99 2.48 -9.35
N ASP A 24 -9.83 2.40 -10.39
CA ASP A 24 -11.22 1.95 -10.29
C ASP A 24 -11.32 0.44 -9.95
N HIS A 25 -10.25 -0.32 -10.12
CA HIS A 25 -10.16 -1.73 -9.79
C HIS A 25 -9.49 -2.03 -8.44
N PHE A 26 -9.13 -0.99 -7.68
CA PHE A 26 -8.55 -1.15 -6.35
C PHE A 26 -9.56 -0.81 -5.27
N TYR A 27 -9.65 -1.70 -4.28
CA TYR A 27 -10.44 -1.51 -3.07
C TYR A 27 -9.54 -1.65 -1.86
N ALA A 28 -9.81 -0.89 -0.82
CA ALA A 28 -9.03 -0.89 0.40
C ALA A 28 -9.92 -1.06 1.63
N VAL A 29 -9.45 -1.83 2.60
CA VAL A 29 -10.01 -1.91 3.95
C VAL A 29 -8.92 -1.50 4.93
N ILE A 30 -9.17 -0.45 5.71
CA ILE A 30 -8.31 0.00 6.79
C ILE A 30 -8.99 -0.36 8.10
N LEU A 31 -8.30 -1.14 8.92
CA LEU A 31 -8.80 -1.70 10.17
C LEU A 31 -7.90 -1.30 11.34
N SER A 32 -8.49 -0.63 12.34
CA SER A 32 -7.84 -0.30 13.60
C SER A 32 -8.84 -0.32 14.75
N GLY A 33 -8.86 -1.39 15.53
CA GLY A 33 -9.84 -1.58 16.63
C GLY A 33 -9.53 -0.77 17.88
N GLY A 34 -8.25 -0.56 18.17
CA GLY A 34 -7.82 0.14 19.38
C GLY A 34 -8.19 -0.55 20.70
N ARG A 35 -8.76 -1.75 20.64
CA ARG A 35 -9.23 -2.56 21.76
C ARG A 35 -10.27 -1.88 22.63
N SER A 36 -9.97 -0.70 23.19
CA SER A 36 -10.85 0.11 24.04
C SER A 36 -10.27 1.53 24.13
N ARG A 37 -11.06 2.50 24.61
CA ARG A 37 -10.60 3.88 24.77
C ARG A 37 -9.29 4.03 25.58
N LEU A 38 -8.99 3.08 26.48
CA LEU A 38 -7.77 3.10 27.31
C LEU A 38 -6.53 2.65 26.52
N MET A 39 -6.74 1.94 25.43
CA MET A 39 -5.70 1.34 24.62
C MET A 39 -5.67 1.89 23.19
N ASN A 40 -6.73 2.60 22.75
CA ASN A 40 -6.79 3.23 21.43
C ASN A 40 -5.89 4.47 21.41
N HIS A 41 -4.65 4.29 21.02
CA HIS A 41 -3.66 5.36 20.95
C HIS A 41 -3.86 6.24 19.72
N GLU A 42 -3.68 7.55 19.87
CA GLU A 42 -3.75 8.53 18.78
C GLU A 42 -2.87 8.17 17.57
N ARG A 43 -1.74 7.48 17.80
CA ARG A 43 -0.86 7.03 16.70
C ARG A 43 -1.58 6.11 15.71
N TYR A 44 -2.49 5.26 16.14
CA TYR A 44 -3.28 4.39 15.25
C TYR A 44 -4.18 5.20 14.32
N TRP A 45 -4.80 6.25 14.88
CA TRP A 45 -5.58 7.19 14.07
C TRP A 45 -4.67 7.89 13.06
N ASN A 46 -3.49 8.35 13.48
CA ASN A 46 -2.52 9.03 12.60
C ASN A 46 -2.06 8.13 11.46
N ASP A 47 -1.71 6.87 11.74
CA ASP A 47 -1.32 5.88 10.73
C ASP A 47 -2.44 5.65 9.71
N CYS A 48 -3.67 5.43 10.18
CA CYS A 48 -4.84 5.25 9.32
C CYS A 48 -5.15 6.50 8.48
N ALA A 49 -5.08 7.69 9.08
CA ALA A 49 -5.37 8.95 8.39
C ALA A 49 -4.28 9.28 7.35
N PHE A 50 -3.01 9.02 7.65
CA PHE A 50 -1.94 9.21 6.68
C PHE A 50 -2.10 8.26 5.49
N LEU A 51 -2.35 6.98 5.75
CA LEU A 51 -2.62 6.02 4.68
C LEU A 51 -3.88 6.38 3.88
N TYR A 52 -4.97 6.79 4.54
CA TYR A 52 -6.20 7.20 3.86
C TYR A 52 -5.93 8.35 2.87
N ARG A 53 -5.25 9.41 3.32
CA ARG A 53 -4.84 10.53 2.45
C ARG A 53 -3.97 10.06 1.29
N THR A 54 -3.00 9.19 1.55
CA THR A 54 -2.14 8.60 0.52
C THR A 54 -2.95 7.86 -0.55
N LEU A 55 -3.89 7.01 -0.13
CA LEU A 55 -4.73 6.27 -1.07
C LEU A 55 -5.64 7.21 -1.89
N ARG A 56 -6.18 8.26 -1.25
CA ARG A 56 -7.06 9.24 -1.89
C ARG A 56 -6.33 10.17 -2.86
N HIS A 57 -5.22 10.76 -2.41
CA HIS A 57 -4.60 11.88 -3.12
C HIS A 57 -3.41 11.44 -3.98
N ASP A 58 -2.60 10.50 -3.53
CA ASP A 58 -1.41 10.05 -4.24
C ASP A 58 -1.70 8.85 -5.15
N CYS A 59 -2.49 7.88 -4.64
CA CYS A 59 -2.89 6.70 -5.41
C CYS A 59 -4.21 6.89 -6.18
N HIS A 60 -4.94 7.98 -5.96
CA HIS A 60 -6.19 8.34 -6.64
C HIS A 60 -7.32 7.30 -6.51
N LEU A 61 -7.36 6.55 -5.40
CA LEU A 61 -8.46 5.62 -5.15
C LEU A 61 -9.78 6.40 -4.94
N PRO A 62 -10.89 5.97 -5.54
CA PRO A 62 -12.20 6.55 -5.26
C PRO A 62 -12.56 6.38 -3.77
N GLN A 63 -13.14 7.41 -3.14
CA GLN A 63 -13.52 7.37 -1.72
C GLN A 63 -14.39 6.15 -1.38
N GLN A 64 -15.36 5.85 -2.21
CA GLN A 64 -16.28 4.71 -2.04
C GLN A 64 -15.59 3.34 -2.16
N HIS A 65 -14.34 3.28 -2.59
CA HIS A 65 -13.53 2.06 -2.63
C HIS A 65 -12.67 1.87 -1.37
N ILE A 66 -12.63 2.85 -0.47
CA ILE A 66 -11.88 2.78 0.78
C ILE A 66 -12.86 2.64 1.94
N ILE A 67 -12.78 1.52 2.65
CA ILE A 67 -13.63 1.22 3.80
C ILE A 67 -12.80 1.35 5.06
N LEU A 68 -13.26 2.22 5.97
CA LEU A 68 -12.61 2.47 7.25
C LEU A 68 -13.41 1.76 8.35
N LEU A 69 -12.75 0.92 9.14
CA LEU A 69 -13.25 0.35 10.38
C LEU A 69 -12.28 0.76 11.49
N MET A 70 -12.66 1.76 12.27
CA MET A 70 -11.77 2.31 13.30
C MET A 70 -12.52 2.52 14.61
N SER A 71 -11.90 2.13 15.73
CA SER A 71 -12.40 2.28 17.09
C SER A 71 -13.93 2.07 17.19
N ASP A 72 -14.68 3.06 17.72
CA ASP A 72 -16.14 3.06 17.83
C ASP A 72 -16.87 3.67 16.61
N GLY A 73 -16.14 3.98 15.53
CA GLY A 73 -16.70 4.52 14.31
C GLY A 73 -16.99 6.01 14.42
N ASP A 74 -18.23 6.41 14.18
CA ASP A 74 -18.69 7.79 14.23
C ASP A 74 -19.38 8.18 15.55
N ASP A 75 -19.22 7.35 16.62
CA ASP A 75 -19.72 7.69 17.95
C ASP A 75 -18.97 8.93 18.48
N PRO A 76 -19.65 10.00 18.90
CA PRO A 76 -18.99 11.21 19.38
C PRO A 76 -18.37 11.07 20.80
N ALA A 77 -18.48 9.93 21.44
CA ALA A 77 -17.87 9.71 22.76
C ALA A 77 -16.35 9.70 22.68
N PRO A 78 -15.63 10.15 23.72
CA PRO A 78 -14.18 10.06 23.76
C PRO A 78 -13.68 8.62 23.73
N ASP A 79 -13.05 8.22 22.64
CA ASP A 79 -12.59 6.87 22.35
C ASP A 79 -11.08 6.73 22.20
N MET A 80 -10.34 7.87 22.06
CA MET A 80 -8.93 7.90 21.72
C MET A 80 -8.07 8.49 22.84
N LEU A 81 -6.99 7.81 23.22
CA LEU A 81 -5.98 8.29 24.15
C LEU A 81 -4.98 9.22 23.43
N ARG A 82 -4.97 10.48 23.83
CA ARG A 82 -4.14 11.52 23.19
C ARG A 82 -2.66 11.39 23.51
N SER A 83 -1.83 11.53 22.50
CA SER A 83 -0.38 11.59 22.62
C SER A 83 0.04 12.92 23.26
N GLY A 84 0.91 12.87 24.27
CA GLY A 84 1.47 14.06 24.92
C GLY A 84 0.49 14.93 25.71
N ALA A 85 -0.78 14.53 25.84
CA ALA A 85 -1.80 15.22 26.62
C ALA A 85 -2.48 14.27 27.60
N MET A 86 -2.93 14.81 28.74
CA MET A 86 -3.75 14.01 29.65
C MET A 86 -5.20 13.95 29.14
N GLY A 87 -5.76 12.74 29.01
CA GLY A 87 -7.18 12.55 28.73
C GLY A 87 -7.46 11.87 27.39
N PHE A 88 -8.74 11.87 27.08
CA PHE A 88 -9.30 11.22 25.89
C PHE A 88 -9.93 12.27 24.98
N ALA A 89 -9.98 11.98 23.70
CA ALA A 89 -10.73 12.73 22.71
C ALA A 89 -11.60 11.77 21.91
N SER A 90 -12.63 12.27 21.23
CA SER A 90 -13.29 11.55 20.16
C SER A 90 -12.35 11.51 18.95
N SER A 91 -12.22 10.37 18.31
CA SER A 91 -11.47 10.22 17.07
C SER A 91 -12.10 11.09 15.98
N PRO A 92 -11.34 11.94 15.28
CA PRO A 92 -11.87 12.70 14.15
C PRO A 92 -12.39 11.76 13.07
N THR A 93 -13.58 12.06 12.53
CA THR A 93 -14.19 11.26 11.45
C THR A 93 -13.79 11.72 10.05
N ASP A 94 -13.26 12.93 9.92
CA ASP A 94 -12.69 13.52 8.71
C ASP A 94 -11.18 13.24 8.72
N LEU A 95 -10.71 12.32 7.86
CA LEU A 95 -9.32 11.85 7.85
C LEU A 95 -8.45 12.61 6.84
N ASP A 96 -9.06 13.23 5.83
CA ASP A 96 -8.30 13.97 4.80
C ASP A 96 -8.44 15.50 4.92
N GLY A 97 -9.30 15.98 5.81
CA GLY A 97 -9.44 17.41 6.12
C GLY A 97 -10.32 18.18 5.12
N ASP A 98 -11.15 17.49 4.35
CA ASP A 98 -12.04 18.12 3.36
C ASP A 98 -13.34 18.69 3.98
N GLY A 99 -13.57 18.43 5.26
CA GLY A 99 -14.71 18.89 6.04
C GLY A 99 -15.91 17.93 6.00
N LEU A 100 -15.77 16.78 5.37
CA LEU A 100 -16.77 15.72 5.32
C LEU A 100 -16.31 14.50 6.14
N PRO A 101 -17.21 13.77 6.79
CA PRO A 101 -16.80 12.56 7.51
C PRO A 101 -16.50 11.42 6.53
N ASP A 102 -15.37 10.72 6.77
CA ASP A 102 -14.94 9.53 6.05
C ASP A 102 -15.23 8.25 6.86
N LEU A 103 -15.06 8.34 8.20
CA LEU A 103 -15.22 7.23 9.11
C LEU A 103 -16.68 7.09 9.57
N HIS A 104 -17.25 5.90 9.40
CA HIS A 104 -18.62 5.58 9.83
C HIS A 104 -18.74 4.26 10.57
N LEU A 105 -17.78 3.35 10.44
CA LEU A 105 -17.89 1.99 10.95
C LEU A 105 -16.95 1.75 12.14
N ALA A 106 -17.53 1.33 13.24
CA ALA A 106 -16.73 0.81 14.35
C ALA A 106 -16.00 -0.47 13.94
N ALA A 107 -14.77 -0.63 14.42
CA ALA A 107 -13.94 -1.80 14.16
C ALA A 107 -14.35 -3.00 15.01
N THR A 108 -15.59 -3.43 14.89
CA THR A 108 -16.13 -4.62 15.52
C THR A 108 -16.09 -5.83 14.60
N ARG A 109 -16.09 -7.03 15.18
CA ARG A 109 -16.19 -8.29 14.42
C ARG A 109 -17.40 -8.30 13.49
N GLN A 110 -18.55 -7.81 13.97
CA GLN A 110 -19.77 -7.75 13.18
C GLN A 110 -19.62 -6.87 11.95
N ASN A 111 -19.10 -5.66 12.10
CA ASN A 111 -18.89 -4.74 10.98
C ASN A 111 -17.87 -5.28 10.00
N LEU A 112 -16.77 -5.88 10.48
CA LEU A 112 -15.77 -6.53 9.63
C LEU A 112 -16.38 -7.66 8.79
N MET A 113 -17.15 -8.56 9.41
CA MET A 113 -17.86 -9.64 8.70
C MET A 113 -18.84 -9.10 7.66
N GLN A 114 -19.59 -8.05 7.97
CA GLN A 114 -20.53 -7.42 7.04
C GLN A 114 -19.77 -6.77 5.87
N THR A 115 -18.67 -6.08 6.14
CA THR A 115 -17.79 -5.48 5.13
C THR A 115 -17.26 -6.55 4.17
N MET A 116 -16.71 -7.64 4.69
CA MET A 116 -16.20 -8.73 3.83
C MET A 116 -17.32 -9.38 3.02
N THR A 117 -18.52 -9.53 3.59
CA THR A 117 -19.69 -10.04 2.86
C THR A 117 -20.14 -9.09 1.76
N GLN A 118 -20.12 -7.78 1.99
CA GLN A 118 -20.41 -6.79 0.96
C GLN A 118 -19.38 -6.81 -0.17
N LEU A 119 -18.09 -6.89 0.18
CA LEU A 119 -17.01 -6.99 -0.80
C LEU A 119 -17.13 -8.25 -1.66
N CYS A 120 -17.57 -9.38 -1.12
CA CYS A 120 -17.87 -10.59 -1.92
C CYS A 120 -18.94 -10.37 -2.98
N ASN A 121 -19.85 -9.42 -2.78
CA ASN A 121 -20.92 -9.11 -3.74
C ASN A 121 -20.52 -8.02 -4.77
N VAL A 122 -19.51 -7.23 -4.46
CA VAL A 122 -19.08 -6.08 -5.27
C VAL A 122 -17.85 -6.42 -6.11
N LEU A 123 -16.88 -7.12 -5.51
CA LEU A 123 -15.61 -7.41 -6.14
C LEU A 123 -15.72 -8.54 -7.18
N SER A 124 -14.89 -8.45 -8.19
CA SER A 124 -14.74 -9.41 -9.28
C SER A 124 -13.30 -9.88 -9.44
N THR A 125 -13.07 -10.85 -10.31
CA THR A 125 -11.73 -11.37 -10.62
C THR A 125 -10.81 -10.38 -11.35
N SER A 126 -11.31 -9.20 -11.73
CA SER A 126 -10.50 -8.10 -12.25
C SER A 126 -10.05 -7.11 -11.18
N ASP A 127 -10.61 -7.20 -9.97
CA ASP A 127 -10.36 -6.23 -8.91
C ASP A 127 -9.25 -6.69 -7.98
N HIS A 128 -8.63 -5.73 -7.29
CA HIS A 128 -7.56 -5.92 -6.33
C HIS A 128 -8.03 -5.44 -4.96
N LEU A 129 -7.76 -6.21 -3.93
CA LEU A 129 -8.07 -5.84 -2.55
C LEU A 129 -6.79 -5.54 -1.78
N PHE A 130 -6.78 -4.38 -1.13
CA PHE A 130 -5.76 -4.01 -0.16
C PHE A 130 -6.35 -4.02 1.25
N ILE A 131 -5.66 -4.64 2.20
CA ILE A 131 -6.05 -4.67 3.61
C ILE A 131 -4.89 -4.13 4.43
N TYR A 132 -5.18 -3.14 5.25
CA TYR A 132 -4.23 -2.56 6.18
C TYR A 132 -4.75 -2.66 7.59
N VAL A 133 -3.91 -3.16 8.48
CA VAL A 133 -4.23 -3.30 9.90
C VAL A 133 -3.12 -2.67 10.72
N VAL A 134 -3.47 -1.72 11.56
CA VAL A 134 -2.58 -1.16 12.58
C VAL A 134 -3.30 -1.14 13.92
N ASP A 135 -2.77 -1.85 14.90
CA ASP A 135 -3.45 -2.04 16.19
C ASP A 135 -2.58 -2.73 17.23
N HIS A 136 -3.21 -3.01 18.38
CA HIS A 136 -2.73 -4.00 19.32
C HIS A 136 -3.03 -5.43 18.87
N ALA A 137 -2.07 -6.29 19.09
CA ALA A 137 -2.27 -7.72 19.10
C ALA A 137 -1.55 -8.33 20.31
N ASP A 138 -1.98 -9.51 20.72
CA ASP A 138 -1.47 -10.21 21.89
C ASP A 138 -1.52 -11.72 21.62
N THR A 139 -1.14 -12.52 22.57
CA THR A 139 -1.42 -13.95 22.58
C THR A 139 -2.62 -14.24 23.49
N ASN A 140 -3.53 -15.10 23.03
CA ASN A 140 -4.65 -15.57 23.84
C ASN A 140 -4.17 -16.52 24.96
N GLU A 141 -5.11 -17.04 25.76
CA GLU A 141 -4.82 -17.95 26.86
C GLU A 141 -4.15 -19.27 26.40
N THR A 142 -4.30 -19.65 25.14
CA THR A 142 -3.65 -20.82 24.55
C THR A 142 -2.26 -20.52 23.92
N GLY A 143 -1.83 -19.24 23.95
CA GLY A 143 -0.58 -18.78 23.36
C GLY A 143 -0.66 -18.52 21.87
N GLU A 144 -1.87 -18.48 21.28
CA GLU A 144 -2.08 -18.16 19.88
C GLU A 144 -2.24 -16.64 19.70
N ALA A 145 -1.68 -16.08 18.64
CA ALA A 145 -1.79 -14.66 18.35
C ALA A 145 -3.25 -14.26 18.08
N CYS A 146 -3.65 -13.09 18.57
CA CYS A 146 -4.95 -12.50 18.29
C CYS A 146 -4.84 -10.99 18.10
N LEU A 147 -5.56 -10.45 17.12
CA LEU A 147 -5.74 -9.02 16.90
C LEU A 147 -6.88 -8.53 17.80
N TRP A 148 -6.72 -7.35 18.39
CA TRP A 148 -7.76 -6.71 19.15
C TRP A 148 -8.64 -5.82 18.27
N LEU A 149 -9.93 -6.07 18.31
CA LEU A 149 -10.96 -5.18 17.77
C LEU A 149 -11.56 -4.31 18.88
N TRP A 150 -12.40 -3.35 18.49
CA TRP A 150 -13.12 -2.51 19.46
C TRP A 150 -13.95 -3.35 20.44
N ASN A 151 -14.23 -2.80 21.62
CA ASN A 151 -14.96 -3.47 22.71
C ASN A 151 -14.27 -4.72 23.29
N ASN A 152 -12.93 -4.80 23.22
CA ASN A 152 -12.15 -5.96 23.64
C ASN A 152 -12.50 -7.26 22.89
N GLU A 153 -13.04 -7.15 21.68
CA GLU A 153 -13.22 -8.31 20.82
C GLU A 153 -11.86 -8.80 20.29
N GLN A 154 -11.70 -10.10 20.12
CA GLN A 154 -10.50 -10.71 19.56
C GLN A 154 -10.78 -11.27 18.18
N LEU A 155 -9.85 -11.13 17.27
CA LEU A 155 -9.89 -11.75 15.94
C LEU A 155 -8.69 -12.67 15.78
N GLN A 156 -8.94 -13.95 15.58
CA GLN A 156 -7.91 -14.95 15.36
C GLN A 156 -7.44 -14.93 13.89
N PRO A 157 -6.20 -15.37 13.59
CA PRO A 157 -5.69 -15.41 12.22
C PRO A 157 -6.54 -16.27 11.27
N ASP A 158 -7.02 -17.43 11.72
CA ASP A 158 -7.88 -18.32 10.95
C ASP A 158 -9.26 -17.73 10.66
N GLU A 159 -9.82 -16.95 11.60
CA GLU A 159 -11.08 -16.23 11.39
C GLU A 159 -10.94 -15.16 10.31
N LEU A 160 -9.85 -14.38 10.33
CA LEU A 160 -9.58 -13.42 9.26
C LEU A 160 -9.40 -14.13 7.92
N ALA A 161 -8.66 -15.23 7.90
CA ALA A 161 -8.49 -16.05 6.69
C ALA A 161 -9.82 -16.58 6.17
N ALA A 162 -10.71 -17.03 7.06
CA ALA A 162 -12.05 -17.51 6.70
C ALA A 162 -12.92 -16.39 6.08
N MET A 163 -12.82 -15.16 6.59
CA MET A 163 -13.52 -13.99 6.02
C MET A 163 -13.03 -13.62 4.63
N LEU A 164 -11.73 -13.85 4.33
CA LEU A 164 -11.12 -13.55 3.04
C LEU A 164 -11.32 -14.67 2.01
N SER A 165 -11.60 -15.90 2.47
CA SER A 165 -11.68 -17.08 1.60
C SER A 165 -12.76 -17.00 0.50
N PRO A 166 -13.94 -16.41 0.71
CA PRO A 166 -14.98 -16.32 -0.32
C PRO A 166 -14.69 -15.26 -1.41
N LEU A 167 -13.75 -14.34 -1.20
CA LEU A 167 -13.48 -13.23 -2.11
C LEU A 167 -12.92 -13.75 -3.45
N GLN A 168 -13.50 -13.28 -4.53
CA GLN A 168 -13.08 -13.59 -5.90
C GLN A 168 -12.41 -12.34 -6.51
N VAL A 169 -11.12 -12.20 -6.26
CA VAL A 169 -10.33 -11.03 -6.70
C VAL A 169 -9.08 -11.48 -7.46
N SER A 170 -8.53 -10.60 -8.27
CA SER A 170 -7.28 -10.82 -9.00
C SER A 170 -6.11 -11.03 -8.04
N SER A 171 -6.04 -10.18 -7.00
CA SER A 171 -5.01 -10.30 -5.96
C SER A 171 -5.43 -9.59 -4.68
N THR A 172 -4.82 -10.00 -3.56
CA THR A 172 -4.96 -9.35 -2.26
C THR A 172 -3.59 -9.00 -1.69
N ALA A 173 -3.39 -7.74 -1.33
CA ALA A 173 -2.22 -7.29 -0.58
C ALA A 173 -2.64 -6.95 0.87
N ILE A 174 -1.92 -7.48 1.86
CA ILE A 174 -2.25 -7.36 3.28
C ILE A 174 -1.02 -6.80 3.99
N VAL A 175 -1.19 -5.70 4.73
CA VAL A 175 -0.15 -5.09 5.58
C VAL A 175 -0.62 -5.14 7.03
N LEU A 176 0.18 -5.77 7.88
CA LEU A 176 -0.10 -5.99 9.29
C LEU A 176 0.91 -5.25 10.17
N GLY A 177 0.49 -4.12 10.74
CA GLY A 177 1.26 -3.26 11.63
C GLY A 177 0.89 -3.50 13.10
N HIS A 178 1.06 -4.71 13.60
CA HIS A 178 0.72 -5.06 14.99
C HIS A 178 1.69 -6.10 15.57
N CYS A 179 1.72 -6.21 16.89
CA CYS A 179 2.49 -7.25 17.58
C CYS A 179 2.13 -8.64 17.07
N HIS A 180 3.10 -9.56 17.00
CA HIS A 180 2.90 -10.93 16.56
C HIS A 180 2.35 -11.08 15.12
N ALA A 181 2.53 -10.05 14.27
CA ALA A 181 1.98 -10.03 12.91
C ALA A 181 2.41 -11.24 12.07
N GLY A 182 3.65 -11.71 12.24
CA GLY A 182 4.16 -12.90 11.56
C GLY A 182 3.37 -14.18 11.81
N ALA A 183 2.63 -14.27 12.94
CA ALA A 183 1.79 -15.42 13.25
C ALA A 183 0.55 -15.54 12.33
N PHE A 184 0.19 -14.45 11.66
CA PHE A 184 -0.92 -14.43 10.70
C PHE A 184 -0.53 -14.98 9.32
N VAL A 185 0.77 -14.97 8.98
CA VAL A 185 1.27 -15.36 7.65
C VAL A 185 0.83 -16.77 7.23
N PRO A 186 0.94 -17.82 8.05
CA PRO A 186 0.53 -19.18 7.65
C PRO A 186 -0.93 -19.30 7.23
N TRP A 187 -1.79 -18.44 7.76
CA TRP A 187 -3.22 -18.42 7.50
C TRP A 187 -3.60 -17.54 6.31
N LEU A 188 -2.87 -16.44 6.10
CA LEU A 188 -3.20 -15.42 5.11
C LEU A 188 -2.48 -15.60 3.77
N GLN A 189 -1.33 -16.30 3.75
CA GLN A 189 -0.60 -16.55 2.50
C GLN A 189 -1.39 -17.44 1.55
N GLY A 190 -1.18 -17.29 0.25
CA GLY A 190 -1.85 -18.11 -0.77
C GLY A 190 -1.70 -17.53 -2.15
N GLU A 191 -2.23 -18.21 -3.16
CA GLU A 191 -2.19 -17.75 -4.55
C GLU A 191 -2.88 -16.40 -4.71
N GLY A 192 -2.27 -15.49 -5.44
CA GLY A 192 -2.74 -14.13 -5.62
C GLY A 192 -2.59 -13.24 -4.37
N ARG A 193 -1.83 -13.66 -3.34
CA ARG A 193 -1.71 -12.92 -2.08
C ARG A 193 -0.29 -12.43 -1.80
N ILE A 194 -0.23 -11.23 -1.24
CA ILE A 194 0.95 -10.63 -0.64
C ILE A 194 0.60 -10.38 0.83
N VAL A 195 1.48 -10.80 1.75
CA VAL A 195 1.35 -10.52 3.17
C VAL A 195 2.63 -9.87 3.66
N VAL A 196 2.49 -8.65 4.18
CA VAL A 196 3.56 -7.84 4.78
C VAL A 196 3.29 -7.74 6.27
N THR A 197 4.30 -7.92 7.09
CA THR A 197 4.20 -7.87 8.55
C THR A 197 5.27 -6.96 9.14
N ALA A 198 4.91 -6.18 10.16
CA ALA A 198 5.84 -5.31 10.87
C ALA A 198 6.85 -6.09 11.71
N CYS A 199 6.49 -7.28 12.19
CA CYS A 199 7.36 -8.07 13.06
C CYS A 199 7.17 -9.58 12.86
N ALA A 200 8.08 -10.38 13.40
CA ALA A 200 7.97 -11.83 13.44
C ALA A 200 6.84 -12.31 14.38
N ALA A 201 6.54 -13.61 14.35
CA ALA A 201 5.42 -14.20 15.09
C ALA A 201 5.57 -14.10 16.63
N ASP A 202 6.78 -14.07 17.13
CA ASP A 202 7.13 -14.01 18.56
C ASP A 202 7.65 -12.64 19.00
N GLU A 203 7.51 -11.62 18.13
CA GLU A 203 7.98 -10.25 18.37
C GLU A 203 6.83 -9.26 18.58
N LEU A 204 7.20 -8.12 19.18
CA LEU A 204 6.32 -6.96 19.30
C LEU A 204 6.62 -5.99 18.16
N SER A 205 5.59 -5.29 17.69
CA SER A 205 5.74 -4.10 16.85
C SER A 205 5.75 -2.84 17.70
N TRP A 206 6.43 -1.78 17.24
CA TRP A 206 6.77 -0.63 18.06
C TRP A 206 6.35 0.70 17.45
N ALA A 207 5.94 1.61 18.33
CA ALA A 207 5.74 3.01 17.95
C ALA A 207 7.06 3.71 17.58
N CYS A 208 6.99 4.73 16.72
CA CYS A 208 8.09 5.63 16.45
C CYS A 208 8.59 6.30 17.75
N PRO A 209 9.91 6.50 17.90
CA PRO A 209 10.46 7.12 19.11
C PRO A 209 10.24 8.63 19.16
N ASP A 210 9.99 9.28 18.04
CA ASP A 210 10.03 10.72 17.83
C ASP A 210 8.74 11.34 17.28
N ARG A 211 7.75 10.50 16.94
CA ARG A 211 6.46 10.93 16.36
C ARG A 211 5.32 10.00 16.77
N PRO A 212 4.06 10.44 16.73
CA PRO A 212 2.92 9.63 17.12
C PRO A 212 2.42 8.75 15.96
N TYR A 213 3.26 7.77 15.55
CA TYR A 213 3.01 6.76 14.51
C TYR A 213 3.60 5.43 14.95
N ASP A 214 3.20 4.32 14.31
CA ASP A 214 3.89 3.04 14.44
C ASP A 214 5.00 2.91 13.39
N GLU A 215 6.20 2.50 13.80
CA GLU A 215 7.46 2.70 13.05
C GLU A 215 7.42 2.08 11.66
N PHE A 216 7.18 0.77 11.57
CA PHE A 216 7.21 0.07 10.29
C PHE A 216 6.17 0.60 9.31
N VAL A 217 4.90 0.68 9.75
CA VAL A 217 3.80 1.09 8.85
C VAL A 217 3.85 2.56 8.47
N TYR A 218 4.41 3.43 9.33
CA TYR A 218 4.70 4.81 8.98
C TYR A 218 5.66 4.88 7.79
N HIS A 219 6.81 4.21 7.88
CA HIS A 219 7.79 4.21 6.80
C HIS A 219 7.27 3.52 5.54
N TRP A 220 6.46 2.46 5.70
CA TRP A 220 5.78 1.82 4.57
C TRP A 220 4.84 2.80 3.85
N THR A 221 4.04 3.56 4.60
CA THR A 221 3.12 4.57 4.03
C THR A 221 3.89 5.71 3.37
N CYS A 222 4.97 6.21 3.99
CA CYS A 222 5.86 7.20 3.37
C CYS A 222 6.40 6.73 2.01
N ALA A 223 6.74 5.44 1.90
CA ALA A 223 7.23 4.87 0.65
C ALA A 223 6.15 4.88 -0.45
N ILE A 224 4.92 4.49 -0.12
CA ILE A 224 3.79 4.52 -1.07
C ILE A 224 3.45 5.96 -1.49
N ALA A 225 3.41 6.90 -0.52
CA ALA A 225 3.11 8.30 -0.75
C ALA A 225 4.22 9.04 -1.52
N GLN A 226 5.46 8.53 -1.46
CA GLN A 226 6.69 9.21 -1.91
C GLN A 226 6.94 10.54 -1.18
N HIS A 227 6.35 10.72 -0.02
CA HIS A 227 6.59 11.82 0.92
C HIS A 227 6.29 11.36 2.36
N ASP A 228 6.79 12.11 3.34
CA ASP A 228 6.40 11.94 4.74
C ASP A 228 5.09 12.70 5.07
N GLU A 229 4.64 12.64 6.31
CA GLU A 229 3.41 13.32 6.76
C GLU A 229 3.50 14.86 6.70
N GLU A 230 4.70 15.41 6.62
CA GLU A 230 4.97 16.85 6.49
C GLU A 230 5.08 17.26 5.00
N GLY A 231 5.03 16.32 4.06
CA GLY A 231 5.17 16.55 2.62
C GLY A 231 6.62 16.61 2.13
N ASN A 232 7.60 16.20 2.94
CA ASN A 232 8.98 16.11 2.49
C ASN A 232 9.15 14.89 1.57
N PRO A 233 9.88 15.03 0.43
CA PRO A 233 9.98 13.96 -0.55
C PRO A 233 10.69 12.72 0.00
N VAL A 234 10.17 11.54 -0.35
CA VAL A 234 10.73 10.22 -0.08
C VAL A 234 11.08 9.54 -1.41
N PHE A 235 12.24 8.90 -1.46
CA PHE A 235 12.72 8.21 -2.66
C PHE A 235 12.67 6.69 -2.44
N SER A 236 11.55 6.09 -2.79
CA SER A 236 11.26 4.66 -2.62
C SER A 236 11.24 3.87 -3.92
N ASP A 237 11.10 4.52 -5.08
CA ASP A 237 11.18 3.91 -6.41
C ASP A 237 12.63 3.53 -6.74
N GLN A 238 12.99 2.28 -6.42
CA GLN A 238 14.37 1.79 -6.56
C GLN A 238 14.72 1.37 -7.99
N ASN A 239 13.72 0.95 -8.76
CA ASN A 239 13.90 0.48 -10.13
C ASN A 239 13.68 1.61 -11.15
N VAL A 240 13.19 2.77 -10.70
CA VAL A 240 12.94 4.00 -11.49
C VAL A 240 11.92 3.73 -12.62
N ASP A 241 10.88 2.94 -12.33
CA ASP A 241 9.82 2.67 -13.30
C ASP A 241 8.62 3.62 -13.14
N GLY A 242 8.64 4.48 -12.12
CA GLY A 242 7.61 5.47 -11.83
C GLY A 242 6.47 4.94 -10.98
N TYR A 243 6.57 3.73 -10.45
CA TYR A 243 5.58 3.08 -9.60
C TYR A 243 6.24 2.60 -8.31
N ILE A 244 5.48 2.54 -7.23
CA ILE A 244 5.96 1.94 -5.98
C ILE A 244 5.28 0.59 -5.83
N SER A 245 6.06 -0.47 -5.93
CA SER A 245 5.60 -1.83 -5.68
C SER A 245 5.52 -2.13 -4.19
N MET A 246 4.73 -3.16 -3.81
CA MET A 246 4.69 -3.64 -2.43
C MET A 246 6.08 -4.05 -1.92
N ARG A 247 6.94 -4.53 -2.83
CA ARG A 247 8.31 -4.90 -2.50
C ARG A 247 9.17 -3.68 -2.18
N GLU A 248 9.10 -2.64 -2.98
CA GLU A 248 9.86 -1.41 -2.76
C GLU A 248 9.42 -0.68 -1.49
N ALA A 249 8.11 -0.61 -1.23
CA ALA A 249 7.58 -0.06 0.01
C ALA A 249 8.07 -0.84 1.24
N PHE A 250 8.07 -2.18 1.17
CA PHE A 250 8.61 -3.04 2.21
C PHE A 250 10.11 -2.82 2.42
N ASP A 251 10.91 -2.83 1.36
CA ASP A 251 12.37 -2.66 1.44
C ASP A 251 12.72 -1.26 2.00
N TYR A 252 11.97 -0.22 1.61
CA TYR A 252 12.13 1.12 2.16
C TYR A 252 11.82 1.14 3.67
N ALA A 253 10.70 0.55 4.10
CA ALA A 253 10.32 0.49 5.50
C ALA A 253 11.39 -0.24 6.33
N CYS A 254 11.86 -1.40 5.88
CA CYS A 254 12.92 -2.17 6.57
C CYS A 254 14.22 -1.38 6.75
N VAL A 255 14.60 -0.53 5.79
CA VAL A 255 15.82 0.29 5.88
C VAL A 255 15.68 1.42 6.89
N HIS A 256 14.47 1.94 7.06
CA HIS A 256 14.19 3.10 7.91
C HIS A 256 13.67 2.73 9.30
N ASP A 257 13.19 1.51 9.47
CA ASP A 257 12.78 0.97 10.77
C ASP A 257 13.97 0.89 11.74
N ARG A 258 13.86 1.60 12.86
CA ARG A 258 14.89 1.71 13.89
C ARG A 258 14.56 0.90 15.15
N ARG A 259 13.49 0.11 15.09
CA ARG A 259 12.99 -0.63 16.24
C ARG A 259 13.50 -2.08 16.22
N PRO A 260 13.51 -2.74 17.38
CA PRO A 260 13.94 -4.14 17.49
C PRO A 260 12.79 -5.08 17.07
N GLU A 261 12.41 -5.00 15.79
CA GLU A 261 11.41 -5.86 15.16
C GLU A 261 11.94 -6.40 13.83
N THR A 262 11.40 -7.52 13.38
CA THR A 262 11.83 -8.20 12.15
C THR A 262 10.68 -8.24 11.17
N PRO A 263 10.55 -7.23 10.30
CA PRO A 263 9.52 -7.19 9.26
C PRO A 263 9.62 -8.36 8.29
N GLY A 264 8.49 -8.81 7.77
CA GLY A 264 8.41 -9.91 6.82
C GLY A 264 7.53 -9.61 5.61
N ILE A 265 7.85 -10.22 4.47
CA ILE A 265 7.01 -10.18 3.28
C ILE A 265 6.94 -11.56 2.62
N THR A 266 5.72 -12.01 2.30
CA THR A 266 5.49 -13.20 1.49
C THR A 266 4.60 -12.87 0.30
N ALA A 267 4.78 -13.54 -0.83
CA ALA A 267 3.96 -13.35 -2.02
C ALA A 267 3.85 -14.65 -2.81
N GLN A 268 2.67 -14.92 -3.35
CA GLN A 268 2.42 -16.03 -4.29
C GLN A 268 1.60 -15.52 -5.49
N PRO A 269 2.12 -15.58 -6.73
CA PRO A 269 3.49 -16.05 -7.06
C PRO A 269 4.57 -15.12 -6.47
N GLN A 270 5.77 -15.63 -6.28
CA GLN A 270 6.87 -14.92 -5.58
C GLN A 270 7.11 -13.49 -6.11
N ARG A 271 6.99 -13.26 -7.42
CA ARG A 271 7.19 -11.95 -8.05
C ARG A 271 5.95 -11.03 -7.97
N LEU A 272 4.86 -11.45 -7.34
CA LEU A 272 3.66 -10.62 -7.25
C LEU A 272 3.94 -9.31 -6.50
N ALA A 273 4.71 -9.36 -5.40
CA ALA A 273 5.05 -8.18 -4.61
C ALA A 273 5.90 -7.15 -5.38
N GLU A 274 6.71 -7.59 -6.35
CA GLU A 274 7.52 -6.72 -7.21
C GLU A 274 6.68 -6.01 -8.28
N ARG A 275 5.48 -6.54 -8.59
CA ARG A 275 4.61 -6.08 -9.67
C ARG A 275 3.39 -5.32 -9.17
N TRP A 276 2.95 -5.59 -7.95
CA TRP A 276 1.74 -5.04 -7.38
C TRP A 276 1.98 -3.60 -6.91
N SER A 277 1.30 -2.65 -7.53
CA SER A 277 1.25 -1.25 -7.12
C SER A 277 -0.19 -0.74 -7.17
N PHE A 278 -0.49 0.37 -6.52
CA PHE A 278 -1.82 1.00 -6.61
C PHE A 278 -2.12 1.59 -8.01
N SER A 279 -1.14 1.60 -8.90
CA SER A 279 -1.30 1.98 -10.31
C SER A 279 -1.52 0.78 -11.24
N GLY A 280 -1.71 -0.42 -10.68
CA GLY A 280 -1.91 -1.66 -11.41
C GLY A 280 -0.77 -2.67 -11.24
N LEU A 281 -0.93 -3.84 -11.87
CA LEU A 281 0.16 -4.80 -11.95
C LEU A 281 1.13 -4.32 -13.04
N THR A 282 2.26 -3.82 -12.62
CA THR A 282 3.33 -3.44 -13.54
C THR A 282 3.95 -4.69 -14.16
N ASP A 283 4.27 -4.64 -15.47
CA ASP A 283 5.21 -5.60 -16.00
C ASP A 283 6.54 -5.36 -15.28
N VAL A 284 7.02 -6.38 -14.57
CA VAL A 284 8.38 -6.33 -14.06
C VAL A 284 9.23 -6.11 -15.30
N ILE A 285 9.70 -4.89 -15.48
CA ILE A 285 10.83 -4.68 -16.35
C ILE A 285 11.89 -5.56 -15.69
N GLU A 286 12.08 -6.78 -16.24
CA GLU A 286 13.28 -7.54 -15.90
C GLU A 286 14.35 -6.47 -15.98
N LYS A 287 15.04 -6.20 -14.84
CA LYS A 287 16.30 -5.46 -14.93
C LYS A 287 16.95 -6.12 -16.12
N MET A 288 16.79 -5.48 -17.29
CA MET A 288 17.65 -5.86 -18.38
C MET A 288 18.95 -5.77 -17.65
N THR A 289 19.53 -6.91 -17.33
CA THR A 289 20.95 -7.01 -17.21
C THR A 289 21.34 -6.43 -18.56
N VAL A 290 21.40 -5.11 -18.55
CA VAL A 290 22.16 -4.38 -19.55
C VAL A 290 23.44 -5.12 -19.37
N SER A 291 23.63 -6.09 -20.26
CA SER A 291 24.87 -6.78 -20.38
C SER A 291 25.85 -5.62 -20.30
N THR A 292 26.63 -5.56 -19.22
CA THR A 292 27.60 -4.51 -18.96
C THR A 292 28.75 -4.57 -19.96
N ALA A 293 28.54 -5.11 -21.11
CA ALA A 293 29.10 -4.65 -22.36
C ALA A 293 28.47 -3.27 -22.63
N LEU A 294 28.73 -2.30 -21.73
CA LEU A 294 28.76 -0.89 -22.11
C LEU A 294 29.51 -0.86 -23.45
N PRO A 295 28.94 -0.20 -24.49
CA PRO A 295 29.68 -0.04 -25.72
C PRO A 295 31.02 0.51 -25.30
N THR A 296 32.06 -0.26 -25.56
CA THR A 296 33.39 -0.07 -24.98
C THR A 296 33.97 1.29 -25.27
N ALA A 297 33.40 2.06 -26.22
CA ALA A 297 33.87 3.39 -26.54
C ALA A 297 32.79 4.28 -27.19
N TYR A 298 32.89 5.60 -26.91
CA TYR A 298 32.11 6.66 -27.53
C TYR A 298 33.05 7.74 -28.09
N ASP A 299 32.63 8.44 -29.15
CA ASP A 299 33.31 9.66 -29.58
C ASP A 299 33.04 10.82 -28.58
N LEU A 300 33.74 11.94 -28.80
CA LEU A 300 33.57 13.12 -27.93
C LEU A 300 32.19 13.80 -28.07
N GLN A 301 31.37 13.39 -29.03
CA GLN A 301 30.00 13.83 -29.24
C GLN A 301 29.00 12.82 -28.63
N GLY A 302 29.48 11.79 -27.92
CA GLY A 302 28.64 10.79 -27.26
C GLY A 302 28.06 9.72 -28.21
N ARG A 303 28.55 9.60 -29.45
CA ARG A 303 28.09 8.59 -30.40
C ARG A 303 28.87 7.28 -30.20
N ARG A 304 28.19 6.16 -30.23
CA ARG A 304 28.76 4.82 -30.06
C ARG A 304 29.75 4.47 -31.14
N LEU A 305 30.96 4.05 -30.76
CA LEU A 305 31.98 3.56 -31.67
C LEU A 305 31.90 2.03 -31.81
N TYR A 306 31.65 1.56 -33.02
CA TYR A 306 31.63 0.12 -33.34
C TYR A 306 33.03 -0.42 -33.70
N SER A 307 34.00 0.46 -33.89
CA SER A 307 35.41 0.11 -34.07
C SER A 307 36.28 1.26 -33.57
N HIS A 308 37.43 0.93 -32.97
CA HIS A 308 38.38 1.92 -32.49
C HIS A 308 39.10 2.57 -33.67
N LYS A 309 38.58 3.69 -34.11
CA LYS A 309 39.32 4.59 -35.05
C LYS A 309 40.38 5.36 -34.26
N GLN A 310 41.42 5.81 -34.98
CA GLN A 310 42.46 6.67 -34.40
C GLN A 310 41.85 7.96 -33.84
N GLY A 311 42.30 8.43 -32.67
CA GLY A 311 41.83 9.67 -32.05
C GLY A 311 41.44 9.51 -30.58
N LEU A 312 40.84 10.56 -30.03
CA LEU A 312 40.33 10.60 -28.65
C LEU A 312 38.95 9.94 -28.59
N TYR A 313 38.75 9.09 -27.58
CA TYR A 313 37.49 8.42 -27.31
C TYR A 313 37.32 8.15 -25.80
N ILE A 314 36.12 7.89 -25.36
CA ILE A 314 35.77 7.56 -23.97
C ILE A 314 35.50 6.07 -23.87
N GLU A 315 36.20 5.36 -22.98
CA GLU A 315 35.99 3.95 -22.67
C GLU A 315 36.02 3.73 -21.18
N GLY A 316 35.00 3.07 -20.64
CA GLY A 316 34.85 2.86 -19.20
C GLY A 316 34.83 4.17 -18.40
N GLY A 317 34.25 5.25 -18.97
CA GLY A 317 34.19 6.57 -18.32
C GLY A 317 35.51 7.35 -18.34
N GLN A 318 36.57 6.81 -18.98
CA GLN A 318 37.89 7.48 -19.09
C GLN A 318 38.19 7.91 -20.50
N LEU A 319 38.79 9.11 -20.64
CA LEU A 319 39.28 9.63 -21.92
C LEU A 319 40.55 8.89 -22.32
N LYS A 320 40.56 8.28 -23.50
CA LYS A 320 41.71 7.54 -24.07
C LYS A 320 42.09 8.07 -25.43
N LEU A 321 43.36 7.95 -25.78
CA LEU A 321 43.93 8.30 -27.08
C LEU A 321 44.51 7.07 -27.74
N LYS A 322 43.99 6.68 -28.92
CA LYS A 322 44.62 5.68 -29.77
C LYS A 322 45.55 6.39 -30.77
N LYS A 323 46.88 6.24 -30.55
CA LYS A 323 47.90 6.69 -31.46
C LYS A 323 47.98 5.77 -32.70
N ARG A 324 48.50 6.28 -33.81
CA ARG A 324 48.79 5.52 -35.04
C ARG A 324 49.68 4.33 -34.75
#